data_b6b3df48dff5fedb8f3439434c86753d
#
_entry.id   b6b3df48dff5fedb8f3439434c86753d
#
_cell.length_a   1.000
_cell.length_b   1.000
_cell.length_c   1.000
_cell.angle_alpha   90.00
_cell.angle_beta   90.00
_cell.angle_gamma   90.00
#
_symmetry.space_group_name_H-M   'P 1'
#
loop_
_entity.id
_entity.type
_entity.pdbx_description
1 polymer ?
#
loop_
_entity_poly.entity_id
_entity_poly.type
_entity_poly.pdbx_seq_one_letter_code
_entity_poly.pdbx_strand_id
1 'polypeptide(L)'
;MDLKQAKEALDSLIKKARVHLYKPIQIAEILHHDRIYKDIDLSDIESYRNKSKKWRDEVCKNFLGRTSTSSARYQDDVFNENAIPPSVLVELGKLNREKNGIVEAYIYTKFFARYDQMSSGLDYCLKSTKENFKIDKFIDLFRSEPGLKRSIDKIYEIIVYSLFSVLVQEINVTIEISFNNAKINLLKEFEDFAKLIIGIDSTKRNIRIPASINRVGVTNAADRGLDMWSNFGIAIQIKHLSLDEELAENIVTSITADRIVIVCKDSEEKVIISLLNQIGWKAKIQSIITESNLLVWYEKALRGKYSMVLGNKLLEILALEIKHEFPTADSEEFEKFYFGRKYDQKIENF
;
A
#
# COMPACT_ATOMS: atom_id res chain seq x y z
N MET A 1 -12.25 30.14 14.80
CA MET A 1 -11.17 29.64 13.91
C MET A 1 -11.26 30.42 12.61
N ASP A 2 -10.14 30.73 11.97
CA ASP A 2 -10.18 31.39 10.68
C ASP A 2 -10.09 30.39 9.51
N LEU A 3 -10.46 30.83 8.32
CA LEU A 3 -10.48 29.98 7.12
C LEU A 3 -9.09 29.42 6.77
N LYS A 4 -8.01 30.17 7.03
CA LYS A 4 -6.64 29.74 6.75
C LYS A 4 -6.27 28.53 7.61
N GLN A 5 -6.59 28.57 8.91
CA GLN A 5 -6.38 27.46 9.83
C GLN A 5 -7.20 26.22 9.42
N ALA A 6 -8.45 26.44 8.99
CA ALA A 6 -9.32 25.35 8.52
C ALA A 6 -8.74 24.67 7.25
N LYS A 7 -8.18 25.46 6.33
CA LYS A 7 -7.49 24.93 5.14
C LYS A 7 -6.22 24.16 5.50
N GLU A 8 -5.38 24.69 6.39
CA GLU A 8 -4.17 24.03 6.87
C GLU A 8 -4.48 22.67 7.54
N ALA A 9 -5.59 22.58 8.31
CA ALA A 9 -6.07 21.35 8.90
C ALA A 9 -6.48 20.32 7.82
N LEU A 10 -7.20 20.76 6.79
CA LEU A 10 -7.59 19.91 5.66
C LEU A 10 -6.36 19.41 4.88
N ASP A 11 -5.42 20.29 4.58
CA ASP A 11 -4.17 19.92 3.89
C ASP A 11 -3.35 18.91 4.71
N SER A 12 -3.28 19.09 6.03
CA SER A 12 -2.65 18.14 6.94
C SER A 12 -3.36 16.77 6.91
N LEU A 13 -4.70 16.76 6.91
CA LEU A 13 -5.48 15.52 6.79
C LEU A 13 -5.19 14.81 5.46
N ILE A 14 -5.21 15.53 4.34
CA ILE A 14 -4.92 14.98 3.01
C ILE A 14 -3.51 14.42 2.93
N LYS A 15 -2.52 15.17 3.45
CA LYS A 15 -1.11 14.76 3.48
C LYS A 15 -0.86 13.50 4.32
N LYS A 16 -1.57 13.37 5.45
CA LYS A 16 -1.48 12.20 6.35
C LYS A 16 -2.31 11.00 5.86
N ALA A 17 -3.24 11.21 4.94
CA ALA A 17 -4.14 10.16 4.47
C ALA A 17 -3.40 9.10 3.65
N ARG A 18 -3.84 7.83 3.81
CA ARG A 18 -3.38 6.71 2.97
C ARG A 18 -3.84 6.93 1.53
N VAL A 19 -3.34 6.08 0.62
CA VAL A 19 -3.56 6.17 -0.83
C VAL A 19 -5.02 6.41 -1.22
N HIS A 20 -5.96 5.73 -0.59
CA HIS A 20 -7.39 5.79 -0.93
C HIS A 20 -8.14 7.00 -0.38
N LEU A 21 -7.49 7.89 0.38
CA LEU A 21 -8.10 9.12 0.89
C LEU A 21 -9.44 8.95 1.63
N TYR A 22 -9.71 7.80 2.29
CA TYR A 22 -11.01 7.56 2.96
C TYR A 22 -11.45 8.69 3.92
N LYS A 23 -10.55 9.19 4.78
CA LYS A 23 -10.88 10.28 5.70
C LYS A 23 -11.16 11.60 4.97
N PRO A 24 -10.33 12.08 4.02
CA PRO A 24 -10.67 13.24 3.21
C PRO A 24 -11.98 13.10 2.42
N ILE A 25 -12.24 11.93 1.81
CA ILE A 25 -13.51 11.68 1.11
C ILE A 25 -14.69 11.75 2.07
N GLN A 26 -14.55 11.27 3.31
CA GLN A 26 -15.59 11.40 4.32
C GLN A 26 -15.93 12.87 4.60
N ILE A 27 -14.92 13.74 4.70
CA ILE A 27 -15.14 15.20 4.84
C ILE A 27 -15.82 15.79 3.60
N ALA A 28 -15.39 15.39 2.39
CA ALA A 28 -16.00 15.86 1.16
C ALA A 28 -17.50 15.50 1.09
N GLU A 29 -17.87 14.28 1.47
CA GLU A 29 -19.26 13.83 1.46
C GLU A 29 -20.11 14.50 2.54
N ILE A 30 -19.56 14.82 3.72
CA ILE A 30 -20.25 15.66 4.72
C ILE A 30 -20.57 17.03 4.12
N LEU A 31 -19.57 17.69 3.52
CA LEU A 31 -19.74 19.01 2.92
C LEU A 31 -20.71 19.00 1.72
N HIS A 32 -20.70 17.90 0.96
CA HIS A 32 -21.65 17.69 -0.13
C HIS A 32 -23.10 17.61 0.38
N HIS A 33 -23.33 16.77 1.41
CA HIS A 33 -24.64 16.61 2.01
C HIS A 33 -25.14 17.91 2.66
N ASP A 34 -24.29 18.63 3.39
CA ASP A 34 -24.61 19.95 3.94
C ASP A 34 -25.04 20.94 2.86
N ARG A 35 -24.31 20.99 1.74
CA ARG A 35 -24.59 21.93 0.65
C ARG A 35 -25.84 21.58 -0.14
N ILE A 36 -26.04 20.30 -0.48
CA ILE A 36 -27.10 19.85 -1.38
C ILE A 36 -28.40 19.60 -0.63
N TYR A 37 -28.37 18.84 0.46
CA TYR A 37 -29.55 18.35 1.15
C TYR A 37 -29.90 19.22 2.36
N LYS A 38 -28.93 19.91 2.98
CA LYS A 38 -29.14 20.79 4.16
C LYS A 38 -29.80 20.06 5.33
N ASP A 39 -29.55 18.76 5.48
CA ASP A 39 -30.20 17.87 6.45
C ASP A 39 -29.28 17.53 7.64
N ILE A 40 -28.16 18.24 7.78
CA ILE A 40 -27.20 18.07 8.86
C ILE A 40 -26.78 19.42 9.44
N ASP A 41 -26.33 19.39 10.71
CA ASP A 41 -25.69 20.52 11.37
C ASP A 41 -24.20 20.25 11.54
N LEU A 42 -23.35 21.02 10.84
CA LEU A 42 -21.89 20.85 10.89
C LEU A 42 -21.30 21.16 12.28
N SER A 43 -22.02 21.85 13.16
CA SER A 43 -21.58 22.10 14.54
C SER A 43 -21.90 20.93 15.48
N ASP A 44 -22.85 20.07 15.11
CA ASP A 44 -23.23 18.88 15.87
C ASP A 44 -22.70 17.60 15.20
N ILE A 45 -21.64 17.03 15.77
CA ILE A 45 -20.99 15.81 15.28
C ILE A 45 -21.97 14.63 15.15
N GLU A 46 -22.95 14.51 16.02
CA GLU A 46 -23.88 13.38 16.01
C GLU A 46 -24.85 13.45 14.82
N SER A 47 -25.06 14.63 14.25
CA SER A 47 -25.91 14.84 13.06
C SER A 47 -25.36 14.14 11.82
N TYR A 48 -24.02 13.94 11.72
CA TYR A 48 -23.37 13.38 10.53
C TYR A 48 -22.39 12.21 10.81
N ARG A 49 -21.91 12.00 12.03
CA ARG A 49 -20.87 11.02 12.40
C ARG A 49 -21.07 9.63 11.78
N ASN A 50 -22.26 9.04 11.97
CA ASN A 50 -22.55 7.70 11.47
C ASN A 50 -23.00 7.72 10.00
N LYS A 51 -23.71 8.75 9.58
CA LYS A 51 -24.18 8.91 8.20
C LYS A 51 -22.99 9.07 7.23
N SER A 52 -22.00 9.88 7.60
CA SER A 52 -20.85 10.20 6.76
C SER A 52 -19.99 8.97 6.40
N LYS A 53 -19.92 7.96 7.28
CA LYS A 53 -19.26 6.70 6.97
C LYS A 53 -19.95 5.96 5.83
N LYS A 54 -21.30 5.94 5.84
CA LYS A 54 -22.11 5.32 4.78
C LYS A 54 -21.93 6.05 3.45
N TRP A 55 -22.03 7.38 3.44
CA TRP A 55 -21.84 8.20 2.24
C TRP A 55 -20.44 8.00 1.62
N ARG A 56 -19.39 8.06 2.46
CA ARG A 56 -18.03 7.76 2.04
C ARG A 56 -17.92 6.35 1.45
N ASP A 57 -18.46 5.34 2.12
CA ASP A 57 -18.35 3.95 1.71
C ASP A 57 -19.11 3.68 0.42
N GLU A 58 -20.25 4.32 0.21
CA GLU A 58 -21.01 4.27 -1.03
C GLU A 58 -20.19 4.82 -2.21
N VAL A 59 -19.63 6.02 -2.06
CA VAL A 59 -18.77 6.64 -3.06
C VAL A 59 -17.52 5.80 -3.30
N CYS A 60 -16.83 5.37 -2.24
CA CYS A 60 -15.62 4.57 -2.37
C CYS A 60 -15.89 3.19 -3.01
N LYS A 61 -17.04 2.57 -2.73
CA LYS A 61 -17.41 1.30 -3.37
C LYS A 61 -17.58 1.47 -4.87
N ASN A 62 -18.15 2.59 -5.31
CA ASN A 62 -18.37 2.83 -6.73
C ASN A 62 -17.07 2.94 -7.52
N PHE A 63 -16.07 3.68 -7.04
CA PHE A 63 -14.85 3.89 -7.81
C PHE A 63 -13.57 3.22 -7.27
N LEU A 64 -13.59 2.71 -6.01
CA LEU A 64 -12.49 1.90 -5.47
C LEU A 64 -12.80 0.39 -5.46
N GLY A 65 -14.05 0.01 -5.68
CA GLY A 65 -14.51 -1.37 -5.54
C GLY A 65 -14.48 -1.90 -4.10
N ARG A 66 -14.11 -1.06 -3.11
CA ARG A 66 -13.94 -1.46 -1.71
C ARG A 66 -14.21 -0.31 -0.74
N THR A 67 -14.43 -0.66 0.53
CA THR A 67 -14.66 0.27 1.63
C THR A 67 -13.53 0.24 2.64
N SER A 68 -13.52 1.18 3.58
CA SER A 68 -12.54 1.18 4.67
C SER A 68 -12.79 0.01 5.63
N THR A 69 -11.75 -0.77 5.90
CA THR A 69 -11.75 -1.87 6.89
C THR A 69 -11.25 -1.43 8.27
N SER A 70 -10.93 -0.15 8.45
CA SER A 70 -10.46 0.39 9.73
C SER A 70 -11.54 0.31 10.80
N SER A 71 -11.14 0.16 12.08
CA SER A 71 -12.07 0.18 13.20
C SER A 71 -12.89 1.48 13.24
N ALA A 72 -14.10 1.41 13.79
CA ALA A 72 -14.98 2.58 13.91
C ALA A 72 -14.29 3.74 14.67
N ARG A 73 -13.57 3.42 15.76
CA ARG A 73 -12.79 4.40 16.52
C ARG A 73 -11.77 5.12 15.65
N TYR A 74 -10.98 4.37 14.86
CA TYR A 74 -9.97 4.96 13.97
C TYR A 74 -10.59 5.81 12.87
N GLN A 75 -11.79 5.46 12.41
CA GLN A 75 -12.52 6.26 11.42
C GLN A 75 -13.00 7.58 12.04
N ASP A 76 -13.46 7.57 13.28
CA ASP A 76 -13.93 8.74 14.01
C ASP A 76 -12.81 9.70 14.42
N ASP A 77 -11.56 9.26 14.44
CA ASP A 77 -10.38 10.12 14.67
C ASP A 77 -10.28 11.30 13.68
N VAL A 78 -11.00 11.25 12.57
CA VAL A 78 -11.08 12.38 11.63
C VAL A 78 -11.72 13.63 12.26
N PHE A 79 -12.53 13.47 13.30
CA PHE A 79 -13.23 14.56 14.00
C PHE A 79 -12.53 15.03 15.28
N ASN A 80 -11.36 14.49 15.60
CA ASN A 80 -10.58 14.90 16.77
C ASN A 80 -10.05 16.33 16.61
N GLU A 81 -9.77 16.99 17.74
CA GLU A 81 -9.24 18.36 17.83
C GLU A 81 -8.01 18.60 16.94
N ASN A 82 -7.16 17.59 16.78
CA ASN A 82 -5.94 17.67 15.96
C ASN A 82 -6.16 17.29 14.49
N ALA A 83 -7.41 17.16 14.04
CA ALA A 83 -7.78 16.80 12.67
C ALA A 83 -8.83 17.78 12.12
N ILE A 84 -10.07 17.35 11.92
CA ILE A 84 -11.20 18.18 11.43
C ILE A 84 -12.32 18.16 12.49
N PRO A 85 -12.17 18.87 13.61
CA PRO A 85 -13.26 19.00 14.58
C PRO A 85 -14.44 19.81 13.97
N PRO A 86 -15.62 19.78 14.61
CA PRO A 86 -16.80 20.51 14.13
C PRO A 86 -16.55 21.98 13.84
N SER A 87 -15.71 22.66 14.64
CA SER A 87 -15.34 24.06 14.40
C SER A 87 -14.63 24.31 13.06
N VAL A 88 -13.74 23.40 12.66
CA VAL A 88 -13.08 23.42 11.34
C VAL A 88 -14.10 23.13 10.25
N LEU A 89 -14.94 22.12 10.46
CA LEU A 89 -15.91 21.69 9.47
C LEU A 89 -16.94 22.79 9.16
N VAL A 90 -17.37 23.56 10.18
CA VAL A 90 -18.25 24.72 10.00
C VAL A 90 -17.63 25.78 9.09
N GLU A 91 -16.35 26.13 9.28
CA GLU A 91 -15.67 27.11 8.43
C GLU A 91 -15.48 26.62 7.00
N LEU A 92 -15.07 25.35 6.82
CA LEU A 92 -15.00 24.72 5.51
C LEU A 92 -16.37 24.68 4.83
N GLY A 93 -17.45 24.38 5.58
CA GLY A 93 -18.82 24.33 5.11
C GLY A 93 -19.35 25.67 4.63
N LYS A 94 -19.05 26.77 5.34
CA LYS A 94 -19.40 28.13 4.88
C LYS A 94 -18.79 28.41 3.50
N LEU A 95 -17.48 28.25 3.37
CA LEU A 95 -16.80 28.44 2.08
C LEU A 95 -17.35 27.51 1.00
N ASN A 96 -17.61 26.25 1.35
CA ASN A 96 -18.12 25.26 0.41
C ASN A 96 -19.50 25.61 -0.14
N ARG A 97 -20.39 26.16 0.70
CA ARG A 97 -21.70 26.67 0.25
C ARG A 97 -21.57 27.93 -0.59
N GLU A 98 -20.77 28.91 -0.14
CA GLU A 98 -20.55 30.19 -0.85
C GLU A 98 -19.94 29.98 -2.23
N LYS A 99 -18.99 29.07 -2.36
CA LYS A 99 -18.27 28.75 -3.59
C LYS A 99 -18.77 27.48 -4.29
N ASN A 100 -20.03 27.11 -4.05
CA ASN A 100 -20.74 26.02 -4.71
C ASN A 100 -19.95 24.69 -4.79
N GLY A 101 -19.33 24.24 -3.70
CA GLY A 101 -18.66 22.95 -3.60
C GLY A 101 -17.15 22.98 -3.86
N ILE A 102 -16.51 24.14 -3.64
CA ILE A 102 -15.06 24.30 -3.89
C ILE A 102 -14.19 23.40 -2.98
N VAL A 103 -14.60 23.19 -1.73
CA VAL A 103 -13.85 22.35 -0.78
C VAL A 103 -13.97 20.87 -1.15
N GLU A 104 -15.17 20.43 -1.55
CA GLU A 104 -15.38 19.09 -2.13
C GLU A 104 -14.47 18.88 -3.34
N ALA A 105 -14.55 19.83 -4.30
CA ALA A 105 -13.73 19.79 -5.52
C ALA A 105 -12.23 19.71 -5.21
N TYR A 106 -11.75 20.50 -4.25
CA TYR A 106 -10.36 20.47 -3.82
C TYR A 106 -9.91 19.08 -3.35
N ILE A 107 -10.71 18.42 -2.50
CA ILE A 107 -10.43 17.07 -2.01
C ILE A 107 -10.39 16.07 -3.17
N TYR A 108 -11.41 16.11 -4.03
CA TYR A 108 -11.49 15.19 -5.16
C TYR A 108 -10.47 15.46 -6.25
N THR A 109 -9.99 16.69 -6.40
CA THR A 109 -8.85 17.00 -7.28
C THR A 109 -7.55 16.37 -6.78
N LYS A 110 -7.33 16.35 -5.46
CA LYS A 110 -6.19 15.63 -4.88
C LYS A 110 -6.31 14.12 -5.08
N PHE A 111 -7.53 13.60 -5.08
CA PHE A 111 -7.77 12.20 -5.42
C PHE A 111 -7.55 11.97 -6.92
N PHE A 112 -8.01 12.87 -7.78
CA PHE A 112 -7.84 12.79 -9.23
C PHE A 112 -6.35 12.76 -9.61
N ALA A 113 -5.53 13.63 -9.04
CA ALA A 113 -4.10 13.61 -9.30
C ALA A 113 -3.43 12.28 -8.94
N ARG A 114 -3.87 11.64 -7.85
CA ARG A 114 -3.40 10.29 -7.49
C ARG A 114 -3.90 9.22 -8.45
N TYR A 115 -5.15 9.30 -8.84
CA TYR A 115 -5.75 8.42 -9.83
C TYR A 115 -4.99 8.49 -11.16
N ASP A 116 -4.77 9.69 -11.68
CA ASP A 116 -4.07 9.94 -12.94
C ASP A 116 -2.64 9.35 -12.94
N GLN A 117 -1.92 9.50 -11.84
CA GLN A 117 -0.59 8.89 -11.70
C GLN A 117 -0.65 7.36 -11.71
N MET A 118 -1.63 6.75 -11.01
CA MET A 118 -1.75 5.30 -10.99
C MET A 118 -2.15 4.77 -12.36
N SER A 119 -3.05 5.46 -13.05
CA SER A 119 -3.44 5.14 -14.42
C SER A 119 -2.28 5.29 -15.39
N SER A 120 -1.50 6.37 -15.27
CA SER A 120 -0.28 6.57 -16.08
C SER A 120 0.77 5.49 -15.82
N GLY A 121 0.96 5.06 -14.57
CA GLY A 121 1.86 3.96 -14.22
C GLY A 121 1.38 2.62 -14.78
N LEU A 122 0.08 2.32 -14.68
CA LEU A 122 -0.52 1.13 -15.26
C LEU A 122 -0.39 1.13 -16.78
N ASP A 123 -0.73 2.23 -17.42
CA ASP A 123 -0.60 2.44 -18.86
C ASP A 123 0.83 2.25 -19.34
N TYR A 124 1.81 2.78 -18.60
CA TYR A 124 3.20 2.58 -18.92
C TYR A 124 3.58 1.10 -18.89
N CYS A 125 3.11 0.34 -17.90
CA CYS A 125 3.34 -1.11 -17.87
C CYS A 125 2.67 -1.84 -19.04
N LEU A 126 1.39 -1.53 -19.34
CA LEU A 126 0.61 -2.23 -20.37
C LEU A 126 1.07 -1.91 -21.80
N LYS A 127 1.54 -0.68 -22.05
CA LYS A 127 2.02 -0.22 -23.36
C LYS A 127 3.51 -0.51 -23.58
N SER A 128 4.24 -0.88 -22.56
CA SER A 128 5.65 -1.20 -22.65
C SER A 128 5.87 -2.65 -23.04
N THR A 129 6.95 -2.88 -23.74
CA THR A 129 7.54 -4.21 -24.00
C THR A 129 8.77 -4.40 -23.12
N LYS A 130 9.26 -5.63 -22.99
CA LYS A 130 10.49 -5.92 -22.25
C LYS A 130 11.71 -5.16 -22.77
N GLU A 131 11.70 -4.75 -24.07
CA GLU A 131 12.77 -3.99 -24.71
C GLU A 131 12.79 -2.52 -24.29
N ASN A 132 11.59 -1.90 -24.14
CA ASN A 132 11.48 -0.46 -23.91
C ASN A 132 11.09 -0.06 -22.48
N PHE A 133 10.61 -0.99 -21.63
CA PHE A 133 10.32 -0.70 -20.25
C PHE A 133 11.59 -0.32 -19.47
N LYS A 134 11.50 0.77 -18.72
CA LYS A 134 12.56 1.29 -17.87
C LYS A 134 12.02 1.47 -16.43
N ILE A 135 12.61 0.76 -15.48
CA ILE A 135 12.15 0.78 -14.09
C ILE A 135 12.37 2.15 -13.42
N ASP A 136 13.44 2.85 -13.73
CA ASP A 136 13.72 4.21 -13.28
C ASP A 136 12.63 5.19 -13.74
N LYS A 137 12.28 5.16 -15.04
CA LYS A 137 11.15 5.95 -15.58
C LYS A 137 9.84 5.61 -14.91
N PHE A 138 9.58 4.32 -14.67
CA PHE A 138 8.39 3.88 -13.96
C PHE A 138 8.32 4.46 -12.55
N ILE A 139 9.40 4.42 -11.80
CA ILE A 139 9.48 5.00 -10.45
C ILE A 139 9.27 6.52 -10.50
N ASP A 140 9.84 7.20 -11.50
CA ASP A 140 9.74 8.66 -11.65
C ASP A 140 8.32 9.16 -11.90
N LEU A 141 7.45 8.35 -12.52
CA LEU A 141 6.02 8.67 -12.65
C LEU A 141 5.33 8.92 -11.30
N PHE A 142 5.84 8.32 -10.22
CA PHE A 142 5.28 8.43 -8.87
C PHE A 142 6.04 9.43 -7.98
N ARG A 143 7.20 9.93 -8.43
CA ARG A 143 8.00 10.92 -7.68
C ARG A 143 7.59 12.38 -7.94
N SER A 144 6.96 12.65 -9.09
CA SER A 144 6.75 14.01 -9.61
C SER A 144 5.75 14.86 -8.83
N GLU A 145 4.88 14.25 -8.01
CA GLU A 145 3.82 14.99 -7.30
C GLU A 145 4.08 15.12 -5.78
N PRO A 146 4.13 16.36 -5.24
CA PRO A 146 4.21 16.60 -3.79
C PRO A 146 2.96 16.06 -3.09
N GLY A 147 3.12 15.20 -2.11
CA GLY A 147 2.03 14.62 -1.31
C GLY A 147 1.75 13.15 -1.57
N LEU A 148 2.38 12.54 -2.57
CA LEU A 148 2.24 11.12 -2.90
C LEU A 148 3.33 10.22 -2.32
N LYS A 149 4.12 10.69 -1.37
CA LYS A 149 5.19 9.89 -0.72
C LYS A 149 4.75 8.50 -0.25
N ARG A 150 3.50 8.37 0.21
CA ARG A 150 2.96 7.06 0.63
C ARG A 150 2.55 6.14 -0.52
N SER A 151 2.26 6.69 -1.70
CA SER A 151 2.00 5.89 -2.90
C SER A 151 3.29 5.29 -3.42
N ILE A 152 4.40 6.01 -3.32
CA ILE A 152 5.72 5.53 -3.76
C ILE A 152 6.18 4.32 -2.94
N ASP A 153 5.88 4.27 -1.63
CA ASP A 153 6.20 3.11 -0.80
C ASP A 153 5.48 1.85 -1.32
N LYS A 154 4.19 1.98 -1.67
CA LYS A 154 3.42 0.87 -2.25
C LYS A 154 3.89 0.46 -3.64
N ILE A 155 4.30 1.41 -4.46
CA ILE A 155 4.91 1.11 -5.76
C ILE A 155 6.23 0.36 -5.60
N TYR A 156 7.06 0.74 -4.64
CA TYR A 156 8.27 -0.02 -4.33
C TYR A 156 7.98 -1.45 -3.86
N GLU A 157 6.98 -1.64 -3.00
CA GLU A 157 6.53 -2.99 -2.62
C GLU A 157 6.11 -3.80 -3.86
N ILE A 158 5.34 -3.20 -4.78
CA ILE A 158 4.91 -3.85 -6.03
C ILE A 158 6.10 -4.20 -6.91
N ILE A 159 7.05 -3.28 -7.08
CA ILE A 159 8.27 -3.48 -7.86
C ILE A 159 9.07 -4.67 -7.31
N VAL A 160 9.33 -4.68 -6.02
CA VAL A 160 10.11 -5.76 -5.35
C VAL A 160 9.37 -7.08 -5.44
N TYR A 161 8.08 -7.09 -5.13
CA TYR A 161 7.25 -8.29 -5.19
C TYR A 161 7.20 -8.90 -6.58
N SER A 162 6.96 -8.09 -7.61
CA SER A 162 6.85 -8.57 -8.99
C SER A 162 8.13 -9.25 -9.44
N LEU A 163 9.28 -8.63 -9.18
CA LEU A 163 10.58 -9.20 -9.53
C LEU A 163 10.85 -10.51 -8.75
N PHE A 164 10.68 -10.48 -7.43
CA PHE A 164 11.02 -11.62 -6.59
C PHE A 164 10.08 -12.80 -6.83
N SER A 165 8.79 -12.53 -7.00
CA SER A 165 7.79 -13.56 -7.31
C SER A 165 8.09 -14.26 -8.63
N VAL A 166 8.35 -13.50 -9.70
CA VAL A 166 8.70 -14.06 -11.01
C VAL A 166 9.97 -14.88 -10.92
N LEU A 167 11.03 -14.39 -10.27
CA LEU A 167 12.30 -15.11 -10.18
C LEU A 167 12.15 -16.40 -9.38
N VAL A 168 11.47 -16.39 -8.23
CA VAL A 168 11.26 -17.58 -7.42
C VAL A 168 10.45 -18.63 -8.19
N GLN A 169 9.41 -18.21 -8.92
CA GLN A 169 8.60 -19.11 -9.75
C GLN A 169 9.41 -19.70 -10.92
N GLU A 170 10.12 -18.87 -11.68
CA GLU A 170 10.84 -19.35 -12.87
C GLU A 170 12.12 -20.15 -12.56
N ILE A 171 12.76 -19.89 -11.42
CA ILE A 171 13.82 -20.77 -10.90
C ILE A 171 13.22 -22.11 -10.45
N ASN A 172 11.89 -22.17 -10.26
CA ASN A 172 11.16 -23.35 -9.78
C ASN A 172 11.69 -23.86 -8.43
N VAL A 173 11.86 -22.91 -7.50
CA VAL A 173 12.31 -23.23 -6.15
C VAL A 173 11.28 -24.10 -5.44
N THR A 174 11.72 -25.19 -4.80
CA THR A 174 10.88 -26.11 -4.03
C THR A 174 11.31 -26.20 -2.58
N ILE A 175 10.33 -26.38 -1.70
CA ILE A 175 10.55 -26.63 -0.28
C ILE A 175 10.23 -28.11 -0.03
N GLU A 176 11.13 -28.79 0.66
CA GLU A 176 10.91 -30.15 1.12
C GLU A 176 10.76 -30.18 2.64
N ILE A 177 9.62 -30.71 3.11
CA ILE A 177 9.37 -30.94 4.52
C ILE A 177 9.47 -32.45 4.76
N SER A 178 10.36 -32.85 5.65
CA SER A 178 10.57 -34.23 6.03
C SER A 178 10.80 -34.34 7.54
N PHE A 179 10.67 -35.52 8.10
CA PHE A 179 10.94 -35.76 9.51
C PHE A 179 12.12 -36.71 9.71
N ASN A 180 12.69 -36.69 10.91
CA ASN A 180 13.75 -37.61 11.28
C ASN A 180 13.18 -39.04 11.45
N ASN A 181 13.60 -39.99 10.61
CA ASN A 181 13.13 -41.38 10.61
C ASN A 181 13.27 -42.09 11.97
N ALA A 182 14.25 -41.71 12.82
CA ALA A 182 14.37 -42.22 14.17
C ALA A 182 13.18 -41.86 15.08
N LYS A 183 12.33 -40.92 14.66
CA LYS A 183 11.15 -40.46 15.40
C LYS A 183 9.82 -41.04 14.86
N ILE A 184 9.89 -42.11 14.05
CA ILE A 184 8.71 -42.72 13.42
C ILE A 184 7.63 -43.15 14.43
N ASN A 185 8.03 -43.65 15.59
CA ASN A 185 7.09 -44.08 16.63
C ASN A 185 6.35 -42.88 17.25
N LEU A 186 7.02 -41.76 17.46
CA LEU A 186 6.40 -40.53 17.91
C LEU A 186 5.46 -39.97 16.84
N LEU A 187 5.86 -40.03 15.57
CA LEU A 187 5.01 -39.62 14.46
C LEU A 187 3.70 -40.44 14.42
N LYS A 188 3.79 -41.76 14.62
CA LYS A 188 2.60 -42.65 14.63
C LYS A 188 1.65 -42.36 15.80
N GLU A 189 2.20 -42.01 16.95
CA GLU A 189 1.41 -41.64 18.15
C GLU A 189 0.64 -40.34 17.93
N PHE A 190 1.22 -39.36 17.20
CA PHE A 190 0.63 -38.07 16.89
C PHE A 190 0.34 -37.93 15.38
N GLU A 191 -0.11 -39.01 14.72
CA GLU A 191 -0.27 -39.03 13.26
C GLU A 191 -1.38 -38.08 12.79
N ASP A 192 -2.45 -37.93 13.55
CA ASP A 192 -3.52 -36.99 13.32
C ASP A 192 -3.02 -35.53 13.34
N PHE A 193 -2.24 -35.13 14.34
CA PHE A 193 -1.59 -33.84 14.41
C PHE A 193 -0.65 -33.63 13.21
N ALA A 194 0.22 -34.58 12.93
CA ALA A 194 1.20 -34.47 11.85
C ALA A 194 0.52 -34.34 10.48
N LYS A 195 -0.56 -35.07 10.25
CA LYS A 195 -1.37 -35.01 9.03
C LYS A 195 -2.11 -33.70 8.89
N LEU A 196 -2.75 -33.22 9.95
CA LEU A 196 -3.59 -32.02 9.91
C LEU A 196 -2.80 -30.73 9.89
N ILE A 197 -1.66 -30.69 10.58
CA ILE A 197 -0.85 -29.45 10.74
C ILE A 197 0.35 -29.41 9.80
N ILE A 198 1.06 -30.54 9.63
CA ILE A 198 2.31 -30.58 8.85
C ILE A 198 2.05 -31.13 7.43
N GLY A 199 1.04 -31.96 7.25
CA GLY A 199 0.67 -32.59 5.98
C GLY A 199 1.47 -33.88 5.68
N ILE A 200 2.12 -34.49 6.69
CA ILE A 200 2.86 -35.75 6.61
C ILE A 200 2.22 -36.81 7.52
N ASP A 201 2.44 -38.07 7.20
CA ASP A 201 2.01 -39.23 8.00
C ASP A 201 3.02 -40.38 7.89
N SER A 202 2.72 -41.52 8.49
CA SER A 202 3.59 -42.71 8.47
C SER A 202 3.81 -43.29 7.06
N THR A 203 2.93 -42.98 6.11
CA THR A 203 3.00 -43.41 4.71
C THR A 203 3.58 -42.29 3.81
N LYS A 204 3.10 -41.07 3.99
CA LYS A 204 3.56 -39.86 3.29
C LYS A 204 4.63 -39.12 4.13
N ARG A 205 5.86 -39.58 4.06
CA ARG A 205 6.96 -39.15 4.94
C ARG A 205 7.62 -37.84 4.57
N ASN A 206 7.34 -37.32 3.38
CA ASN A 206 7.79 -36.01 2.93
C ASN A 206 6.74 -35.37 2.02
N ILE A 207 6.81 -34.06 1.96
CA ILE A 207 6.07 -33.25 0.99
C ILE A 207 6.99 -32.26 0.31
N ARG A 208 6.75 -32.02 -0.97
CA ARG A 208 7.39 -30.96 -1.73
C ARG A 208 6.33 -29.96 -2.13
N ILE A 209 6.57 -28.70 -1.84
CA ILE A 209 5.70 -27.59 -2.22
C ILE A 209 6.50 -26.53 -2.98
N PRO A 210 5.90 -25.85 -3.96
CA PRO A 210 6.57 -24.74 -4.61
C PRO A 210 6.83 -23.61 -3.61
N ALA A 211 8.01 -22.98 -3.72
CA ALA A 211 8.32 -21.78 -2.97
C ALA A 211 7.50 -20.59 -3.50
N SER A 212 7.08 -19.73 -2.61
CA SER A 212 6.33 -18.52 -2.93
C SER A 212 6.76 -17.35 -2.06
N ILE A 213 6.65 -16.16 -2.62
CA ILE A 213 6.72 -14.89 -1.90
C ILE A 213 5.33 -14.27 -1.93
N ASN A 214 4.88 -13.75 -0.81
CA ASN A 214 3.55 -13.21 -0.64
C ASN A 214 3.66 -11.77 -0.10
N ARG A 215 2.93 -10.85 -0.71
CA ARG A 215 2.84 -9.47 -0.25
C ARG A 215 1.76 -9.37 0.84
N VAL A 216 2.07 -8.65 1.91
CA VAL A 216 1.08 -8.36 2.95
C VAL A 216 0.16 -7.26 2.42
N GLY A 217 -1.13 -7.55 2.35
CA GLY A 217 -2.11 -6.64 1.72
C GLY A 217 -2.30 -5.31 2.47
N VAL A 218 -2.92 -4.37 1.79
CA VAL A 218 -3.15 -2.95 2.19
C VAL A 218 -3.88 -2.76 3.52
N THR A 219 -4.49 -3.79 4.09
CA THR A 219 -5.62 -3.62 5.02
C THR A 219 -5.30 -3.76 6.49
N ASN A 220 -4.12 -4.23 6.88
CA ASN A 220 -3.87 -4.52 8.29
C ASN A 220 -2.85 -3.57 8.95
N ALA A 221 -3.35 -2.68 9.80
CA ALA A 221 -2.52 -1.95 10.76
C ALA A 221 -1.85 -2.89 11.81
N ALA A 222 -2.21 -4.19 11.78
CA ALA A 222 -1.70 -5.24 12.65
C ALA A 222 -0.45 -5.96 12.11
N ASP A 223 0.01 -5.65 10.89
CA ASP A 223 1.06 -6.38 10.17
C ASP A 223 2.48 -6.15 10.73
N ARG A 224 2.60 -5.49 11.89
CA ARG A 224 3.87 -5.24 12.61
C ARG A 224 5.02 -4.76 11.71
N GLY A 225 4.66 -4.04 10.63
CA GLY A 225 5.63 -3.47 9.69
C GLY A 225 6.22 -4.45 8.68
N LEU A 226 5.66 -5.65 8.52
CA LEU A 226 6.07 -6.61 7.50
C LEU A 226 5.46 -6.26 6.14
N ASP A 227 6.28 -6.14 5.10
CA ASP A 227 5.80 -5.83 3.74
C ASP A 227 5.57 -7.10 2.91
N MET A 228 6.45 -8.10 3.05
CA MET A 228 6.33 -9.41 2.37
C MET A 228 6.87 -10.54 3.24
N TRP A 229 6.41 -11.75 2.95
CA TRP A 229 6.91 -12.97 3.55
C TRP A 229 7.01 -14.10 2.51
N SER A 230 7.86 -15.06 2.78
CA SER A 230 7.98 -16.28 1.98
C SER A 230 7.58 -17.51 2.77
N ASN A 231 7.03 -18.52 2.10
CA ASN A 231 6.72 -19.80 2.73
C ASN A 231 7.99 -20.64 3.08
N PHE A 232 9.18 -20.11 2.76
CA PHE A 232 10.49 -20.68 3.13
C PHE A 232 11.22 -19.88 4.23
N GLY A 233 10.48 -19.08 5.01
CA GLY A 233 10.94 -18.49 6.26
C GLY A 233 11.67 -17.14 6.15
N ILE A 234 11.56 -16.43 5.03
CA ILE A 234 12.11 -15.08 4.87
C ILE A 234 11.00 -14.04 5.06
N ALA A 235 11.25 -13.05 5.91
CA ALA A 235 10.51 -11.81 5.97
C ALA A 235 11.24 -10.73 5.16
N ILE A 236 10.51 -9.94 4.37
CA ILE A 236 11.08 -8.88 3.54
C ILE A 236 10.49 -7.55 4.00
N GLN A 237 11.36 -6.62 4.35
CA GLN A 237 11.01 -5.28 4.75
C GLN A 237 11.55 -4.28 3.74
N ILE A 238 10.71 -3.37 3.29
CA ILE A 238 11.06 -2.35 2.29
C ILE A 238 11.08 -0.97 2.94
N LYS A 239 12.19 -0.27 2.81
CA LYS A 239 12.37 1.09 3.30
C LYS A 239 12.85 2.00 2.19
N HIS A 240 11.92 2.74 1.60
CA HIS A 240 12.21 3.73 0.57
C HIS A 240 12.46 5.14 1.16
N LEU A 241 11.91 5.43 2.33
CA LEU A 241 12.12 6.68 3.07
C LEU A 241 13.28 6.50 4.06
N SER A 242 13.95 7.62 4.41
CA SER A 242 15.11 7.62 5.31
C SER A 242 14.91 6.77 6.56
N LEU A 243 15.88 5.93 6.84
CA LEU A 243 15.94 5.06 8.00
C LEU A 243 16.65 5.83 9.12
N ASP A 244 15.96 6.04 10.24
CA ASP A 244 16.57 6.48 11.48
C ASP A 244 16.82 5.29 12.42
N GLU A 245 17.54 5.54 13.50
CA GLU A 245 17.94 4.51 14.46
C GLU A 245 16.73 3.83 15.12
N GLU A 246 15.71 4.60 15.50
CA GLU A 246 14.48 4.12 16.10
C GLU A 246 13.69 3.21 15.13
N LEU A 247 13.65 3.56 13.86
CA LEU A 247 12.96 2.77 12.84
C LEU A 247 13.70 1.44 12.55
N ALA A 248 15.03 1.44 12.52
CA ALA A 248 15.82 0.24 12.35
C ALA A 248 15.65 -0.73 13.53
N GLU A 249 15.63 -0.20 14.76
CA GLU A 249 15.36 -0.96 15.97
C GLU A 249 13.96 -1.57 15.95
N ASN A 250 12.97 -0.80 15.55
CA ASN A 250 11.59 -1.27 15.42
C ASN A 250 11.42 -2.38 14.37
N ILE A 251 12.16 -2.36 13.26
CA ILE A 251 12.10 -3.42 12.24
C ILE A 251 12.51 -4.77 12.83
N VAL A 252 13.59 -4.82 13.57
CA VAL A 252 14.16 -6.09 14.05
C VAL A 252 13.45 -6.57 15.32
N THR A 253 12.93 -5.68 16.16
CA THR A 253 12.15 -6.07 17.35
C THR A 253 10.72 -6.48 17.04
N SER A 254 10.10 -5.85 16.05
CA SER A 254 8.69 -6.10 15.72
C SER A 254 8.48 -7.32 14.83
N ILE A 255 9.49 -7.69 13.99
CA ILE A 255 9.37 -8.80 13.05
C ILE A 255 9.76 -10.11 13.73
N THR A 256 8.77 -10.99 13.90
CA THR A 256 8.97 -12.36 14.35
C THR A 256 9.28 -13.26 13.15
N ALA A 257 10.53 -13.23 12.68
CA ALA A 257 11.02 -14.09 11.60
C ALA A 257 12.44 -14.54 11.90
N ASP A 258 12.81 -15.73 11.40
CA ASP A 258 14.14 -16.28 11.56
C ASP A 258 15.15 -15.58 10.66
N ARG A 259 14.71 -15.10 9.49
CA ARG A 259 15.55 -14.47 8.48
C ARG A 259 14.85 -13.25 7.90
N ILE A 260 15.53 -12.10 7.88
CA ILE A 260 15.02 -10.84 7.38
C ILE A 260 15.85 -10.38 6.19
N VAL A 261 15.21 -9.95 5.12
CA VAL A 261 15.81 -9.24 4.00
C VAL A 261 15.31 -7.80 4.05
N ILE A 262 16.22 -6.83 4.01
CA ILE A 262 15.91 -5.41 3.97
C ILE A 262 16.15 -4.91 2.55
N VAL A 263 15.17 -4.23 1.97
CA VAL A 263 15.29 -3.52 0.69
C VAL A 263 15.28 -2.02 0.95
N CYS A 264 16.30 -1.31 0.50
CA CYS A 264 16.48 0.12 0.79
C CYS A 264 17.14 0.89 -0.36
N LYS A 265 17.29 2.21 -0.19
CA LYS A 265 18.11 3.03 -1.09
C LYS A 265 19.60 2.74 -0.89
N ASP A 266 20.41 2.99 -1.91
CA ASP A 266 21.87 2.84 -1.83
C ASP A 266 22.49 3.71 -0.75
N SER A 267 21.96 4.93 -0.52
CA SER A 267 22.42 5.83 0.53
C SER A 267 22.20 5.29 1.96
N GLU A 268 21.24 4.43 2.15
CA GLU A 268 20.84 3.90 3.45
C GLU A 268 21.60 2.61 3.85
N GLU A 269 22.23 1.93 2.90
CA GLU A 269 22.91 0.65 3.14
C GLU A 269 23.93 0.73 4.27
N LYS A 270 24.80 1.76 4.22
CA LYS A 270 25.86 1.96 5.24
C LYS A 270 25.27 2.26 6.62
N VAL A 271 24.20 3.04 6.67
CA VAL A 271 23.49 3.37 7.91
C VAL A 271 22.89 2.11 8.51
N ILE A 272 22.22 1.29 7.70
CA ILE A 272 21.62 0.03 8.14
C ILE A 272 22.71 -0.93 8.65
N ILE A 273 23.81 -1.08 7.93
CA ILE A 273 24.94 -1.95 8.35
C ILE A 273 25.53 -1.45 9.68
N SER A 274 25.71 -0.14 9.86
CA SER A 274 26.20 0.44 11.09
C SER A 274 25.28 0.17 12.28
N LEU A 275 23.98 0.39 12.11
CA LEU A 275 22.96 0.16 13.14
C LEU A 275 22.88 -1.32 13.53
N LEU A 276 22.88 -2.22 12.55
CA LEU A 276 22.85 -3.66 12.78
C LEU A 276 24.09 -4.16 13.55
N ASN A 277 25.25 -3.55 13.30
CA ASN A 277 26.48 -3.87 14.03
C ASN A 277 26.43 -3.42 15.50
N GLN A 278 25.78 -2.26 15.78
CA GLN A 278 25.63 -1.72 17.13
C GLN A 278 24.67 -2.56 17.99
N ILE A 279 23.60 -3.09 17.39
CA ILE A 279 22.51 -3.76 18.13
C ILE A 279 22.74 -5.27 18.26
N GLY A 280 23.79 -5.82 17.68
CA GLY A 280 24.09 -7.27 17.78
C GLY A 280 23.15 -8.20 16.99
N TRP A 281 22.34 -7.65 16.08
CA TRP A 281 21.27 -8.38 15.38
C TRP A 281 21.64 -8.95 14.02
N LYS A 282 22.94 -9.00 13.73
CA LYS A 282 23.49 -9.57 12.49
C LYS A 282 22.96 -10.98 12.19
N ALA A 283 22.62 -11.75 13.22
CA ALA A 283 22.18 -13.14 13.08
C ALA A 283 20.83 -13.32 12.39
N LYS A 284 19.93 -12.30 12.44
CA LYS A 284 18.60 -12.36 11.81
C LYS A 284 18.57 -11.75 10.42
N ILE A 285 19.49 -10.85 10.07
CA ILE A 285 19.52 -10.20 8.77
C ILE A 285 20.26 -11.09 7.78
N GLN A 286 19.51 -11.64 6.83
CA GLN A 286 20.08 -12.48 5.77
C GLN A 286 20.83 -11.64 4.72
N SER A 287 20.23 -10.53 4.30
CA SER A 287 20.82 -9.64 3.28
C SER A 287 20.18 -8.25 3.29
N ILE A 288 20.92 -7.29 2.74
CA ILE A 288 20.44 -5.96 2.38
C ILE A 288 20.49 -5.88 0.85
N ILE A 289 19.40 -5.43 0.25
CA ILE A 289 19.25 -5.25 -1.20
C ILE A 289 19.04 -3.77 -1.45
N THR A 290 19.87 -3.18 -2.29
CA THR A 290 19.78 -1.76 -2.63
C THR A 290 18.95 -1.53 -3.90
N GLU A 291 18.56 -0.27 -4.14
CA GLU A 291 17.89 0.15 -5.38
C GLU A 291 18.75 -0.22 -6.60
N SER A 292 20.07 -0.02 -6.55
CA SER A 292 20.98 -0.42 -7.62
C SER A 292 20.95 -1.94 -7.91
N ASN A 293 20.82 -2.77 -6.89
CA ASN A 293 20.64 -4.21 -7.10
C ASN A 293 19.34 -4.51 -7.84
N LEU A 294 18.23 -3.86 -7.47
CA LEU A 294 16.95 -4.02 -8.13
C LEU A 294 17.02 -3.61 -9.61
N LEU A 295 17.63 -2.46 -9.90
CA LEU A 295 17.82 -1.97 -11.27
C LEU A 295 18.57 -2.99 -12.13
N VAL A 296 19.68 -3.54 -11.61
CA VAL A 296 20.47 -4.58 -12.30
C VAL A 296 19.64 -5.84 -12.54
N TRP A 297 18.87 -6.28 -11.56
CA TRP A 297 18.05 -7.50 -11.68
C TRP A 297 16.86 -7.28 -12.65
N TYR A 298 16.24 -6.09 -12.66
CA TYR A 298 15.23 -5.74 -13.65
C TYR A 298 15.81 -5.78 -15.07
N GLU A 299 16.99 -5.18 -15.29
CA GLU A 299 17.67 -5.23 -16.59
C GLU A 299 17.96 -6.66 -17.04
N LYS A 300 18.43 -7.52 -16.12
CA LYS A 300 18.67 -8.94 -16.43
C LYS A 300 17.37 -9.68 -16.76
N ALA A 301 16.27 -9.41 -16.05
CA ALA A 301 14.99 -10.04 -16.30
C ALA A 301 14.37 -9.59 -17.64
N LEU A 302 14.48 -8.31 -17.96
CA LEU A 302 13.87 -7.74 -19.17
C LEU A 302 14.72 -7.95 -20.44
N ARG A 303 16.06 -7.87 -20.36
CA ARG A 303 16.97 -7.84 -21.48
C ARG A 303 18.13 -8.82 -21.40
N GLY A 304 18.23 -9.60 -20.33
CA GLY A 304 19.28 -10.62 -20.19
C GLY A 304 18.96 -11.90 -20.94
N LYS A 305 19.81 -12.92 -20.75
CA LYS A 305 19.75 -14.23 -21.42
C LYS A 305 18.38 -14.91 -21.32
N TYR A 306 17.67 -14.74 -20.21
CA TYR A 306 16.38 -15.39 -19.94
C TYR A 306 15.18 -14.46 -20.12
N SER A 307 15.36 -13.32 -20.79
CA SER A 307 14.30 -12.30 -21.00
C SER A 307 13.09 -12.82 -21.75
N MET A 308 13.23 -13.85 -22.58
CA MET A 308 12.09 -14.48 -23.27
C MET A 308 11.10 -15.15 -22.30
N VAL A 309 11.59 -15.64 -21.17
CA VAL A 309 10.77 -16.29 -20.14
C VAL A 309 10.33 -15.28 -19.08
N LEU A 310 11.24 -14.39 -18.66
CA LEU A 310 11.04 -13.50 -17.51
C LEU A 310 10.34 -12.19 -17.88
N GLY A 311 10.68 -11.61 -19.04
CA GLY A 311 10.38 -10.20 -19.36
C GLY A 311 8.89 -9.89 -19.39
N ASN A 312 8.11 -10.62 -20.16
CA ASN A 312 6.67 -10.40 -20.27
C ASN A 312 5.94 -10.73 -18.97
N LYS A 313 6.29 -11.86 -18.31
CA LYS A 313 5.71 -12.23 -17.00
C LYS A 313 5.95 -11.16 -15.94
N LEU A 314 7.13 -10.55 -15.93
CA LEU A 314 7.44 -9.46 -15.01
C LEU A 314 6.53 -8.25 -15.22
N LEU A 315 6.32 -7.84 -16.46
CA LEU A 315 5.43 -6.72 -16.80
C LEU A 315 3.96 -7.04 -16.51
N GLU A 316 3.53 -8.28 -16.79
CA GLU A 316 2.17 -8.75 -16.48
C GLU A 316 1.89 -8.74 -14.97
N ILE A 317 2.81 -9.27 -14.16
CA ILE A 317 2.65 -9.26 -12.70
C ILE A 317 2.70 -7.84 -12.16
N LEU A 318 3.59 -6.99 -12.68
CA LEU A 318 3.68 -5.59 -12.28
C LEU A 318 2.35 -4.86 -12.55
N ALA A 319 1.78 -5.01 -13.75
CA ALA A 319 0.50 -4.42 -14.12
C ALA A 319 -0.66 -4.98 -13.25
N LEU A 320 -0.67 -6.30 -13.03
CA LEU A 320 -1.69 -6.96 -12.19
C LEU A 320 -1.66 -6.45 -10.75
N GLU A 321 -0.48 -6.30 -10.16
CA GLU A 321 -0.32 -5.81 -8.79
C GLU A 321 -0.69 -4.34 -8.66
N ILE A 322 -0.45 -3.51 -9.69
CA ILE A 322 -0.94 -2.12 -9.72
C ILE A 322 -2.47 -2.11 -9.72
N LYS A 323 -3.11 -2.89 -10.59
CA LYS A 323 -4.59 -3.00 -10.64
C LYS A 323 -5.16 -3.50 -9.31
N HIS A 324 -4.51 -4.47 -8.69
CA HIS A 324 -4.95 -5.04 -7.42
C HIS A 324 -4.80 -4.06 -6.26
N GLU A 325 -3.69 -3.32 -6.21
CA GLU A 325 -3.45 -2.29 -5.18
C GLU A 325 -4.32 -1.05 -5.39
N PHE A 326 -4.47 -0.63 -6.66
CA PHE A 326 -5.15 0.59 -7.08
C PHE A 326 -6.25 0.27 -8.12
N PRO A 327 -7.38 -0.30 -7.71
CA PRO A 327 -8.45 -0.70 -8.63
C PRO A 327 -8.98 0.44 -9.49
N THR A 328 -8.87 1.67 -9.01
CA THR A 328 -9.23 2.88 -9.77
C THR A 328 -8.36 3.14 -10.98
N ALA A 329 -7.13 2.63 -11.01
CA ALA A 329 -6.21 2.87 -12.13
C ALA A 329 -6.74 2.39 -13.50
N ASP A 330 -7.75 1.52 -13.49
CA ASP A 330 -8.39 0.94 -14.68
C ASP A 330 -9.90 1.23 -14.73
N SER A 331 -10.41 2.21 -13.97
CA SER A 331 -11.86 2.47 -13.81
C SER A 331 -12.23 3.87 -14.28
N GLU A 332 -13.13 3.98 -15.25
CA GLU A 332 -13.73 5.24 -15.68
C GLU A 332 -14.78 5.80 -14.69
N GLU A 333 -15.17 5.02 -13.68
CA GLU A 333 -16.26 5.40 -12.76
C GLU A 333 -15.92 6.64 -11.94
N PHE A 334 -14.64 6.79 -11.57
CA PHE A 334 -14.20 7.98 -10.86
C PHE A 334 -14.25 9.23 -11.76
N GLU A 335 -13.85 9.14 -13.01
CA GLU A 335 -13.94 10.26 -13.97
C GLU A 335 -15.39 10.67 -14.18
N LYS A 336 -16.30 9.72 -14.40
CA LYS A 336 -17.73 9.97 -14.52
C LYS A 336 -18.30 10.68 -13.29
N PHE A 337 -17.89 10.26 -12.10
CA PHE A 337 -18.27 10.89 -10.84
C PHE A 337 -17.72 12.33 -10.73
N TYR A 338 -16.43 12.52 -11.00
CA TYR A 338 -15.73 13.79 -10.87
C TYR A 338 -16.29 14.85 -11.81
N PHE A 339 -16.42 14.52 -13.09
CA PHE A 339 -17.01 15.41 -14.09
C PHE A 339 -18.51 15.56 -13.91
N GLY A 340 -19.25 14.54 -13.51
CA GLY A 340 -20.67 14.59 -13.22
C GLY A 340 -21.02 15.58 -12.11
N ARG A 341 -20.15 15.74 -11.09
CA ARG A 341 -20.28 16.75 -10.04
C ARG A 341 -19.65 18.11 -10.42
N LYS A 342 -19.10 18.23 -11.64
CA LYS A 342 -18.46 19.44 -12.19
C LYS A 342 -17.33 19.97 -11.31
N TYR A 343 -16.53 19.06 -10.75
CA TYR A 343 -15.43 19.45 -9.87
C TYR A 343 -14.24 20.04 -10.64
N ASP A 344 -14.06 19.67 -11.90
CA ASP A 344 -13.08 20.24 -12.84
C ASP A 344 -13.21 21.75 -13.02
N GLN A 345 -14.45 22.29 -12.91
CA GLN A 345 -14.76 23.71 -13.14
C GLN A 345 -14.57 24.59 -11.90
N LYS A 346 -14.16 24.02 -10.76
CA LYS A 346 -14.21 24.71 -9.45
C LYS A 346 -12.83 24.98 -8.84
N ILE A 347 -11.73 24.59 -9.50
CA ILE A 347 -10.39 24.48 -8.89
C ILE A 347 -9.69 25.84 -8.70
N GLU A 348 -10.02 26.89 -9.46
CA GLU A 348 -9.18 28.09 -9.57
C GLU A 348 -9.10 28.99 -8.33
N ASN A 349 -9.85 28.75 -7.24
CA ASN A 349 -9.97 29.70 -6.13
C ASN A 349 -10.04 29.09 -4.72
N PHE A 350 -9.40 27.93 -4.46
CA PHE A 350 -9.34 27.38 -3.11
C PHE A 350 -7.99 27.56 -2.43
#